data_702222c1deab19d2d8cf8b7e7ae8e7d2
#
_entry.id   702222c1deab19d2d8cf8b7e7ae8e7d2
#
_cell.length_a   1.000
_cell.length_b   1.000
_cell.length_c   1.000
_cell.angle_alpha   90.00
_cell.angle_beta   90.00
_cell.angle_gamma   90.00
#
_symmetry.space_group_name_H-M   'P 1'
#
loop_
_entity.id
_entity.type
_entity.pdbx_description
1 polymer ?
#
loop_
_entity_poly.entity_id
_entity_poly.type
_entity_poly.pdbx_seq_one_letter_code
_entity_poly.pdbx_strand_id
1 'polypeptide(L)'
;MVKKFQVLLNFLVIVFPLFSETQIVKGKTISSDHSMIVTRHYIASEVGNQILLDGGNAIDASVAVSFALSVVLPQASPLGGGGFMVIHDEESNSNYALDYREMAPQKATEDMFVVDGKVDRALALESYLSSG
;
A
#
# COMPACT_ATOMS: atom_id res chain seq x y z
N MET A 1 -54.90 -1.48 -5.75
CA MET A 1 -53.51 -1.55 -6.28
C MET A 1 -52.76 -0.24 -6.04
N VAL A 2 -53.33 0.93 -6.33
CA VAL A 2 -52.70 2.26 -6.20
C VAL A 2 -52.20 2.58 -4.78
N LYS A 3 -52.97 2.30 -3.71
CA LYS A 3 -52.58 2.57 -2.33
C LYS A 3 -51.31 1.82 -1.87
N LYS A 4 -51.10 0.57 -2.32
CA LYS A 4 -49.89 -0.20 -1.99
C LYS A 4 -48.64 0.37 -2.69
N PHE A 5 -48.80 0.90 -3.90
CA PHE A 5 -47.74 1.53 -4.66
C PHE A 5 -47.30 2.86 -4.01
N GLN A 6 -48.23 3.66 -3.51
CA GLN A 6 -47.97 4.91 -2.82
C GLN A 6 -47.20 4.70 -1.52
N VAL A 7 -47.52 3.65 -0.74
CA VAL A 7 -46.79 3.30 0.49
C VAL A 7 -45.38 2.87 0.18
N LEU A 8 -45.16 2.08 -0.90
CA LEU A 8 -43.83 1.64 -1.33
C LEU A 8 -42.99 2.81 -1.81
N LEU A 9 -43.58 3.76 -2.57
CA LEU A 9 -42.90 4.95 -3.06
C LEU A 9 -42.52 5.90 -1.91
N ASN A 10 -43.39 6.08 -0.91
CA ASN A 10 -43.08 6.89 0.28
C ASN A 10 -41.98 6.24 1.13
N PHE A 11 -41.94 4.90 1.24
CA PHE A 11 -40.89 4.18 1.95
C PHE A 11 -39.54 4.32 1.23
N LEU A 12 -39.53 4.26 -0.09
CA LEU A 12 -38.33 4.46 -0.92
C LEU A 12 -37.75 5.87 -0.78
N VAL A 13 -38.60 6.90 -0.74
CA VAL A 13 -38.22 8.30 -0.57
C VAL A 13 -37.66 8.60 0.83
N ILE A 14 -38.14 7.89 1.86
CA ILE A 14 -37.67 8.06 3.26
C ILE A 14 -36.35 7.32 3.50
N VAL A 15 -36.13 6.17 2.84
CA VAL A 15 -34.93 5.35 3.05
C VAL A 15 -33.74 5.86 2.24
N PHE A 16 -33.97 6.49 1.09
CA PHE A 16 -32.89 6.99 0.21
C PHE A 16 -31.96 8.04 0.87
N PRO A 17 -32.45 9.02 1.67
CA PRO A 17 -31.55 9.96 2.35
C PRO A 17 -30.77 9.34 3.52
N LEU A 18 -31.20 8.19 4.07
CA LEU A 18 -30.47 7.52 5.15
C LEU A 18 -29.15 6.85 4.72
N PHE A 19 -28.98 6.61 3.42
CA PHE A 19 -27.76 6.04 2.85
C PHE A 19 -26.83 7.09 2.21
N SER A 20 -27.18 8.38 2.26
CA SER A 20 -26.47 9.46 1.55
C SER A 20 -25.61 10.36 2.45
N GLU A 21 -25.35 10.00 3.70
CA GLU A 21 -24.32 10.70 4.46
C GLU A 21 -22.94 10.15 4.08
N THR A 22 -22.41 10.67 3.00
CA THR A 22 -20.97 10.61 2.76
C THR A 22 -20.31 11.45 3.84
N GLN A 23 -19.85 10.81 4.90
CA GLN A 23 -19.01 11.44 5.91
C GLN A 23 -17.73 11.92 5.21
N ILE A 24 -17.70 13.18 4.83
CA ILE A 24 -16.45 13.82 4.40
C ILE A 24 -15.58 13.89 5.64
N VAL A 25 -14.66 12.94 5.78
CA VAL A 25 -13.62 13.01 6.79
C VAL A 25 -12.78 14.24 6.45
N LYS A 26 -12.96 15.33 7.16
CA LYS A 26 -12.07 16.49 7.09
C LYS A 26 -10.71 16.04 7.62
N GLY A 27 -9.84 15.61 6.73
CA GLY A 27 -8.45 15.35 7.06
C GLY A 27 -7.78 16.61 7.60
N LYS A 28 -7.01 16.47 8.66
CA LYS A 28 -6.16 17.57 9.13
C LYS A 28 -5.01 17.71 8.13
N THR A 29 -4.91 18.86 7.48
CA THR A 29 -3.73 19.18 6.66
C THR A 29 -2.55 19.44 7.58
N ILE A 30 -1.44 18.76 7.30
CA ILE A 30 -0.15 18.96 7.97
C ILE A 30 0.79 19.54 6.92
N SER A 31 1.52 20.56 7.27
CA SER A 31 2.56 21.18 6.45
C SER A 31 3.86 21.29 7.24
N SER A 32 4.97 21.30 6.52
CA SER A 32 6.31 21.51 7.08
C SER A 32 7.09 22.42 6.14
N ASP A 33 7.91 23.29 6.71
CA ASP A 33 8.72 24.25 5.95
C ASP A 33 10.07 23.66 5.48
N HIS A 34 10.45 22.49 5.99
CA HIS A 34 11.75 21.87 5.67
C HIS A 34 11.59 20.49 5.03
N SER A 35 11.05 19.54 5.76
CA SER A 35 10.93 18.16 5.29
C SER A 35 9.70 17.49 5.87
N MET A 36 9.21 16.47 5.20
CA MET A 36 8.09 15.67 5.67
C MET A 36 8.29 14.21 5.30
N ILE A 37 8.00 13.32 6.26
CA ILE A 37 7.94 11.88 6.05
C ILE A 37 6.56 11.38 6.45
N VAL A 38 5.94 10.62 5.55
CA VAL A 38 4.64 10.00 5.77
C VAL A 38 4.74 8.51 5.45
N THR A 39 4.46 7.67 6.43
CA THR A 39 4.45 6.22 6.27
C THR A 39 3.20 5.61 6.90
N ARG A 40 2.97 4.32 6.67
CA ARG A 40 1.87 3.58 7.30
C ARG A 40 2.10 3.26 8.78
N HIS A 41 3.31 3.48 9.31
CA HIS A 41 3.63 3.20 10.70
C HIS A 41 4.48 4.34 11.30
N TYR A 42 4.04 4.88 12.42
CA TYR A 42 4.67 6.05 13.03
C TYR A 42 6.15 5.85 13.37
N ILE A 43 6.56 4.64 13.84
CA ILE A 43 7.96 4.34 14.12
C ILE A 43 8.83 4.48 12.85
N ALA A 44 8.33 4.03 11.70
CA ALA A 44 9.07 4.18 10.45
C ALA A 44 9.19 5.66 10.04
N SER A 45 8.16 6.47 10.29
CA SER A 45 8.23 7.92 10.07
C SER A 45 9.24 8.60 11.01
N GLU A 46 9.31 8.17 12.28
CA GLU A 46 10.31 8.66 13.25
C GLU A 46 11.73 8.31 12.81
N VAL A 47 11.97 7.07 12.38
CA VAL A 47 13.28 6.63 11.86
C VAL A 47 13.70 7.48 10.67
N GLY A 48 12.83 7.68 9.68
CA GLY A 48 13.15 8.50 8.52
C GLY A 48 13.40 9.97 8.90
N ASN A 49 12.61 10.52 9.82
CA ASN A 49 12.79 11.88 10.29
C ASN A 49 14.15 12.05 11.00
N GLN A 50 14.59 11.05 11.77
CA GLN A 50 15.90 11.08 12.43
C GLN A 50 17.04 11.14 11.39
N ILE A 51 16.95 10.35 10.31
CA ILE A 51 17.92 10.39 9.21
C ILE A 51 18.04 11.81 8.61
N LEU A 52 16.90 12.48 8.39
CA LEU A 52 16.90 13.86 7.85
C LEU A 52 17.51 14.84 8.84
N LEU A 53 17.23 14.71 10.15
CA LEU A 53 17.81 15.53 11.20
C LEU A 53 19.34 15.34 11.33
N ASP A 54 19.82 14.15 11.07
CA ASP A 54 21.25 13.79 11.10
C ASP A 54 21.98 14.23 9.81
N GLY A 55 21.28 14.89 8.88
CA GLY A 55 21.85 15.47 7.65
C GLY A 55 21.76 14.53 6.43
N GLY A 56 21.07 13.41 6.54
CA GLY A 56 20.75 12.56 5.39
C GLY A 56 19.74 13.21 4.46
N ASN A 57 19.67 12.73 3.23
CA ASN A 57 18.71 13.17 2.22
C ASN A 57 17.46 12.28 2.18
N ALA A 58 16.53 12.59 1.28
CA ALA A 58 15.29 11.83 1.12
C ALA A 58 15.51 10.36 0.72
N ILE A 59 16.59 10.07 -0.01
CA ILE A 59 16.93 8.70 -0.43
C ILE A 59 17.44 7.92 0.80
N ASP A 60 18.33 8.51 1.59
CA ASP A 60 18.83 7.91 2.84
C ASP A 60 17.67 7.61 3.79
N ALA A 61 16.76 8.57 3.95
CA ALA A 61 15.56 8.40 4.76
C ALA A 61 14.64 7.27 4.22
N SER A 62 14.47 7.17 2.89
CA SER A 62 13.63 6.13 2.28
C SER A 62 14.18 4.72 2.51
N VAL A 63 15.50 4.55 2.47
CA VAL A 63 16.18 3.28 2.78
C VAL A 63 15.94 2.90 4.24
N ALA A 64 16.19 3.82 5.18
CA ALA A 64 15.97 3.57 6.61
C ALA A 64 14.50 3.26 6.94
N VAL A 65 13.57 4.00 6.33
CA VAL A 65 12.12 3.75 6.42
C VAL A 65 11.76 2.35 5.92
N SER A 66 12.32 1.91 4.80
CA SER A 66 12.04 0.59 4.23
C SER A 66 12.48 -0.53 5.18
N PHE A 67 13.66 -0.43 5.78
CA PHE A 67 14.11 -1.37 6.81
C PHE A 67 13.24 -1.32 8.06
N ALA A 68 12.87 -0.14 8.55
CA ALA A 68 11.98 0.00 9.70
C ALA A 68 10.60 -0.63 9.42
N LEU A 69 10.03 -0.39 8.25
CA LEU A 69 8.73 -0.98 7.84
C LEU A 69 8.80 -2.49 7.74
N SER A 70 9.93 -3.08 7.31
CA SER A 70 10.07 -4.54 7.25
C SER A 70 10.01 -5.20 8.63
N VAL A 71 10.28 -4.46 9.69
CA VAL A 71 10.17 -4.91 11.08
C VAL A 71 8.79 -4.64 11.67
N VAL A 72 8.27 -3.42 11.49
CA VAL A 72 7.04 -2.99 12.17
C VAL A 72 5.77 -3.26 11.35
N LEU A 73 5.91 -3.57 10.07
CA LEU A 73 4.81 -3.86 9.14
C LEU A 73 5.19 -4.98 8.15
N PRO A 74 5.63 -6.15 8.64
CA PRO A 74 6.24 -7.18 7.79
C PRO A 74 5.29 -7.76 6.73
N GLN A 75 3.98 -7.74 6.98
CA GLN A 75 2.98 -8.23 6.03
C GLN A 75 2.80 -7.34 4.78
N ALA A 76 3.33 -6.12 4.79
CA ALA A 76 3.16 -5.17 3.69
C ALA A 76 4.49 -4.62 3.14
N SER A 77 5.59 -4.87 3.84
CA SER A 77 6.92 -4.36 3.50
C SER A 77 8.02 -5.35 3.90
N PRO A 78 7.95 -6.62 3.47
CA PRO A 78 8.98 -7.59 3.83
C PRO A 78 10.30 -7.28 3.09
N LEU A 79 11.42 -7.70 3.70
CA LEU A 79 12.69 -7.78 2.98
C LEU A 79 12.54 -8.79 1.84
N GLY A 80 13.03 -8.43 0.65
CA GLY A 80 12.83 -9.23 -0.56
C GLY A 80 11.55 -8.89 -1.33
N GLY A 81 10.69 -8.04 -0.78
CA GLY A 81 9.57 -7.44 -1.52
C GLY A 81 10.06 -6.40 -2.53
N GLY A 82 9.24 -6.10 -3.51
CA GLY A 82 9.52 -5.11 -4.53
C GLY A 82 8.64 -3.87 -4.44
N GLY A 83 8.77 -2.99 -5.44
CA GLY A 83 7.99 -1.78 -5.50
C GLY A 83 8.38 -0.87 -6.65
N PHE A 84 7.92 0.36 -6.52
CA PHE A 84 8.25 1.46 -7.44
C PHE A 84 8.70 2.66 -6.63
N MET A 85 9.65 3.42 -7.18
CA MET A 85 10.11 4.66 -6.58
C MET A 85 10.21 5.75 -7.65
N VAL A 86 9.75 6.94 -7.31
CA VAL A 86 9.95 8.16 -8.12
C VAL A 86 10.76 9.14 -7.27
N ILE A 87 11.83 9.64 -7.85
CA ILE A 87 12.77 10.55 -7.19
C ILE A 87 12.87 11.82 -8.05
N HIS A 88 12.77 12.97 -7.41
CA HIS A 88 13.19 14.24 -7.99
C HIS A 88 14.49 14.65 -7.32
N ASP A 89 15.52 14.90 -8.15
CA ASP A 89 16.80 15.44 -7.70
C ASP A 89 16.89 16.92 -8.10
N GLU A 90 16.80 17.79 -7.11
CA GLU A 90 16.82 19.24 -7.30
C GLU A 90 18.17 19.73 -7.83
N GLU A 91 19.29 19.12 -7.41
CA GLU A 91 20.62 19.54 -7.83
C GLU A 91 20.84 19.36 -9.34
N SER A 92 20.43 18.22 -9.88
CA SER A 92 20.50 17.94 -11.32
C SER A 92 19.25 18.34 -12.08
N ASN A 93 18.19 18.79 -11.38
CA ASN A 93 16.83 19.01 -11.90
C ASN A 93 16.32 17.83 -12.74
N SER A 94 16.56 16.64 -12.24
CA SER A 94 16.24 15.39 -12.95
C SER A 94 15.26 14.53 -12.17
N ASN A 95 14.44 13.80 -12.91
CA ASN A 95 13.53 12.84 -12.35
C ASN A 95 13.97 11.42 -12.67
N TYR A 96 13.93 10.55 -11.70
CA TYR A 96 14.25 9.13 -11.83
C TYR A 96 13.07 8.28 -11.44
N ALA A 97 12.83 7.20 -12.15
CA ALA A 97 11.87 6.17 -11.79
C ALA A 97 12.60 4.83 -11.70
N LEU A 98 12.44 4.16 -10.56
CA LEU A 98 12.93 2.81 -10.34
C LEU A 98 11.75 1.85 -10.35
N ASP A 99 11.88 0.81 -11.14
CA ASP A 99 11.01 -0.37 -11.11
C ASP A 99 11.83 -1.53 -10.54
N TYR A 100 11.49 -1.94 -9.33
CA TYR A 100 12.12 -3.08 -8.64
C TYR A 100 11.04 -4.08 -8.18
N ARG A 101 9.99 -4.25 -9.02
CA ARG A 101 9.00 -5.29 -8.81
C ARG A 101 9.66 -6.66 -8.77
N GLU A 102 9.11 -7.52 -7.93
CA GLU A 102 9.52 -8.91 -7.83
C GLU A 102 9.28 -9.62 -9.16
N MET A 103 10.19 -10.48 -9.53
CA MET A 103 10.05 -11.39 -10.65
C MET A 103 9.87 -12.82 -10.14
N ALA A 104 9.10 -13.63 -10.87
CA ALA A 104 9.02 -15.05 -10.59
C ALA A 104 10.41 -15.71 -10.69
N PRO A 105 10.73 -16.71 -9.84
CA PRO A 105 11.94 -17.47 -9.97
C PRO A 105 12.11 -18.03 -11.40
N GLN A 106 13.35 -18.10 -11.90
CA GLN A 106 13.62 -18.58 -13.27
C GLN A 106 13.09 -20.00 -13.54
N LYS A 107 12.92 -20.81 -12.49
CA LYS A 107 12.39 -22.18 -12.59
C LYS A 107 10.89 -22.25 -12.38
N ALA A 108 10.21 -21.11 -12.21
CA ALA A 108 8.76 -21.11 -12.09
C ALA A 108 8.11 -21.53 -13.41
N THR A 109 7.12 -22.40 -13.31
CA THR A 109 6.29 -22.86 -14.43
C THR A 109 4.82 -22.55 -14.13
N GLU A 110 3.99 -22.45 -15.15
CA GLU A 110 2.56 -22.15 -14.99
C GLU A 110 1.78 -23.22 -14.21
N ASP A 111 2.32 -24.44 -14.17
CA ASP A 111 1.73 -25.61 -13.51
C ASP A 111 2.41 -25.99 -12.18
N MET A 112 3.36 -25.18 -11.68
CA MET A 112 4.13 -25.50 -10.47
C MET A 112 3.28 -25.72 -9.20
N PHE A 113 2.04 -25.26 -9.20
CA PHE A 113 1.07 -25.46 -8.12
C PHE A 113 -0.09 -26.37 -8.53
N VAL A 114 0.05 -27.14 -9.61
CA VAL A 114 -0.99 -28.05 -10.12
C VAL A 114 -0.63 -29.48 -9.76
N VAL A 115 -1.52 -30.16 -9.03
CA VAL A 115 -1.43 -31.58 -8.70
C VAL A 115 -2.68 -32.25 -9.22
N ASP A 116 -2.51 -33.33 -10.00
CA ASP A 116 -3.62 -34.07 -10.64
C ASP A 116 -4.61 -33.17 -11.42
N GLY A 117 -4.08 -32.17 -12.12
CA GLY A 117 -4.86 -31.24 -12.95
C GLY A 117 -5.67 -30.20 -12.17
N LYS A 118 -5.43 -30.05 -10.87
CA LYS A 118 -6.08 -29.05 -10.01
C LYS A 118 -5.05 -28.22 -9.25
N VAL A 119 -5.37 -26.94 -9.02
CA VAL A 119 -4.51 -26.06 -8.19
C VAL A 119 -4.53 -26.57 -6.75
N ASP A 120 -3.35 -26.92 -6.25
CA ASP A 120 -3.12 -27.23 -4.85
C ASP A 120 -2.84 -25.94 -4.08
N ARG A 121 -3.82 -25.49 -3.30
CA ARG A 121 -3.73 -24.27 -2.51
C ARG A 121 -2.73 -24.37 -1.34
N ALA A 122 -2.58 -25.55 -0.74
CA ALA A 122 -1.62 -25.76 0.34
C ALA A 122 -0.20 -25.64 -0.23
N LEU A 123 0.08 -26.28 -1.36
CA LEU A 123 1.35 -26.14 -2.06
C LEU A 123 1.64 -24.67 -2.43
N ALA A 124 0.64 -23.92 -2.87
CA ALA A 124 0.79 -22.53 -3.27
C ALA A 124 1.00 -21.57 -2.07
N LEU A 125 0.41 -21.83 -0.90
CA LEU A 125 0.41 -20.92 0.25
C LEU A 125 1.40 -21.30 1.34
N GLU A 126 1.74 -22.58 1.48
CA GLU A 126 2.52 -23.12 2.58
C GLU A 126 3.92 -23.57 2.14
N SER A 127 4.18 -23.63 0.84
CA SER A 127 5.50 -23.98 0.32
C SER A 127 6.36 -22.74 0.07
N TYR A 128 7.69 -22.94 0.09
CA TYR A 128 8.65 -21.89 -0.28
C TYR A 128 8.66 -21.56 -1.78
N LEU A 129 7.91 -22.30 -2.60
CA LEU A 129 7.83 -22.10 -4.05
C LEU A 129 7.14 -20.78 -4.43
N SER A 130 6.31 -20.22 -3.54
CA SER A 130 5.63 -18.94 -3.73
C SER A 130 6.43 -17.74 -3.22
N SER A 131 7.56 -17.97 -2.56
CA SER A 131 8.45 -16.89 -2.12
C SER A 131 9.40 -16.51 -3.26
N GLY A 132 9.30 -15.27 -3.72
CA GLY A 132 10.23 -14.68 -4.67
C GLY A 132 11.56 -14.31 -4.03
#